data_2b037a237de0a27f43d983a2dbf7c519
#
_entry.id   2b037a237de0a27f43d983a2dbf7c519
#
_cell.length_a   1.000
_cell.length_b   1.000
_cell.length_c   1.000
_cell.angle_alpha   90.00
_cell.angle_beta   90.00
_cell.angle_gamma   90.00
#
_symmetry.space_group_name_H-M   'P 1'
#
loop_
_entity.id
_entity.type
_entity.pdbx_description
1 polymer ?
#
loop_
_entity_poly.entity_id
_entity_poly.type
_entity_poly.pdbx_seq_one_letter_code
_entity_poly.pdbx_strand_id
1 'polypeptide(L)'
;MSRTARAYWLREPGFGEIRSADLPDPGPGEVLVRTLVSGVSRGTEALVFRGGVPESQHATMRAPFQEGDFPGPVKYGYLNVGLVEAGPVDLIGRTVFCLYPHQTAYVVPAEAVTVVPDDVPARRAVLAGAVETAVNALWDARPLLGDRVAVVGAGMVGLSVARLLTGLPGAKVTVVDTDVTRAELAEAFGASFARPGEAPDDLDLVFHASGTAAGLQVALDLLAADGVVTDLSWYGDMPVELNLGGRFHSARLGIRASQVGEIAQPRRGRRTHADRMALALRMLADPAFDALLTGESGFDELPQVMGKLASGSIPALCHTITYPADSADDAGER
;
A
#
# COMPACT_ATOMS: atom_id res chain seq x y z
N MET A 1 28.60 -19.60 -10.92
CA MET A 1 27.91 -18.95 -12.08
C MET A 1 27.18 -17.74 -11.53
N SER A 2 27.34 -16.55 -12.14
CA SER A 2 26.57 -15.38 -11.73
C SER A 2 25.09 -15.68 -11.97
N ARG A 3 24.25 -15.57 -10.93
CA ARG A 3 22.80 -15.65 -11.05
C ARG A 3 22.30 -14.32 -11.62
N THR A 4 21.28 -14.36 -12.44
CA THR A 4 20.62 -13.15 -12.96
C THR A 4 19.18 -13.11 -12.51
N ALA A 5 18.72 -11.93 -12.16
CA ALA A 5 17.32 -11.65 -11.92
C ALA A 5 16.78 -10.72 -13.03
N ARG A 6 15.46 -10.54 -13.07
CA ARG A 6 14.80 -9.61 -13.98
C ARG A 6 14.00 -8.62 -13.15
N ALA A 7 14.19 -7.33 -13.40
CA ALA A 7 13.57 -6.24 -12.64
C ALA A 7 12.76 -5.33 -13.56
N TYR A 8 11.62 -4.85 -13.05
CA TYR A 8 10.85 -3.80 -13.71
C TYR A 8 11.45 -2.44 -13.40
N TRP A 9 11.67 -1.66 -14.45
CA TRP A 9 12.17 -0.29 -14.41
C TRP A 9 11.20 0.65 -15.11
N LEU A 10 10.92 1.77 -14.51
CA LEU A 10 10.39 2.92 -15.20
C LEU A 10 11.56 3.64 -15.89
N ARG A 11 11.68 3.50 -17.22
CA ARG A 11 12.76 4.11 -18.00
C ARG A 11 12.63 5.64 -18.01
N GLU A 12 11.44 6.10 -18.23
CA GLU A 12 11.01 7.51 -18.23
C GLU A 12 9.50 7.55 -17.95
N PRO A 13 8.92 8.70 -17.56
CA PRO A 13 7.49 8.81 -17.30
C PRO A 13 6.63 8.19 -18.42
N GLY A 14 5.77 7.26 -18.05
CA GLY A 14 4.88 6.54 -18.97
C GLY A 14 5.48 5.32 -19.66
N PHE A 15 6.78 5.02 -19.48
CA PHE A 15 7.45 3.92 -20.19
C PHE A 15 8.20 2.98 -19.24
N GLY A 16 7.59 1.83 -18.96
CA GLY A 16 8.22 0.75 -18.20
C GLY A 16 8.90 -0.27 -19.10
N GLU A 17 9.93 -0.92 -18.58
CA GLU A 17 10.64 -2.01 -19.25
C GLU A 17 11.16 -3.03 -18.22
N ILE A 18 11.50 -4.23 -18.68
CA ILE A 18 12.17 -5.24 -17.86
C ILE A 18 13.63 -5.27 -18.22
N ARG A 19 14.49 -5.17 -17.20
CA ARG A 19 15.95 -5.26 -17.33
C ARG A 19 16.47 -6.48 -16.60
N SER A 20 17.55 -7.07 -17.14
CA SER A 20 18.34 -8.05 -16.38
C SER A 20 19.08 -7.33 -15.24
N ALA A 21 19.15 -7.97 -14.10
CA ALA A 21 19.88 -7.52 -12.92
C ALA A 21 20.84 -8.63 -12.47
N ASP A 22 22.06 -8.25 -12.14
CA ASP A 22 23.01 -9.18 -11.53
C ASP A 22 22.52 -9.52 -10.12
N LEU A 23 22.55 -10.80 -9.78
CA LEU A 23 22.12 -11.29 -8.48
C LEU A 23 23.37 -11.83 -7.75
N PRO A 24 23.90 -11.09 -6.77
CA PRO A 24 25.04 -11.57 -5.98
C PRO A 24 24.62 -12.74 -5.09
N ASP A 25 25.58 -13.56 -4.67
CA ASP A 25 25.33 -14.51 -3.59
C ASP A 25 25.15 -13.73 -2.27
N PRO A 26 24.23 -14.16 -1.38
CA PRO A 26 24.00 -13.47 -0.11
C PRO A 26 25.22 -13.58 0.79
N GLY A 27 25.64 -12.44 1.35
CA GLY A 27 26.67 -12.34 2.37
C GLY A 27 26.16 -12.76 3.76
N PRO A 28 27.07 -12.72 4.78
CA PRO A 28 26.67 -12.96 6.16
C PRO A 28 25.57 -11.99 6.62
N GLY A 29 24.45 -12.52 7.12
CA GLY A 29 23.31 -11.71 7.57
C GLY A 29 22.38 -11.23 6.47
N GLU A 30 22.58 -11.67 5.23
CA GLU A 30 21.68 -11.42 4.10
C GLU A 30 20.86 -12.65 3.76
N VAL A 31 19.75 -12.43 3.06
CA VAL A 31 18.88 -13.47 2.50
C VAL A 31 18.76 -13.30 0.99
N LEU A 32 18.76 -14.42 0.28
CA LEU A 32 18.33 -14.50 -1.11
C LEU A 32 16.83 -14.85 -1.10
N VAL A 33 16.03 -13.98 -1.69
CA VAL A 33 14.59 -14.15 -1.81
C VAL A 33 14.20 -14.32 -3.26
N ARG A 34 13.49 -15.40 -3.59
CA ARG A 34 12.82 -15.59 -4.86
C ARG A 34 11.38 -15.09 -4.75
N THR A 35 11.01 -14.15 -5.59
CA THR A 35 9.66 -13.57 -5.58
C THR A 35 8.62 -14.60 -6.00
N LEU A 36 7.56 -14.74 -5.22
CA LEU A 36 6.38 -15.54 -5.53
C LEU A 36 5.28 -14.68 -6.17
N VAL A 37 5.06 -13.51 -5.60
CA VAL A 37 4.03 -12.57 -6.03
C VAL A 37 4.40 -11.16 -5.55
N SER A 38 4.06 -10.16 -6.35
CA SER A 38 4.10 -8.76 -5.90
C SER A 38 2.77 -8.06 -6.17
N GLY A 39 2.54 -6.94 -5.49
CA GLY A 39 1.32 -6.15 -5.67
C GLY A 39 1.63 -4.77 -6.25
N VAL A 40 0.77 -4.26 -7.11
CA VAL A 40 0.84 -2.88 -7.58
C VAL A 40 -0.04 -2.00 -6.70
N SER A 41 0.57 -1.02 -6.05
CA SER A 41 -0.11 0.05 -5.33
C SER A 41 -0.52 1.15 -6.31
N ARG A 42 -1.73 1.02 -6.87
CA ARG A 42 -2.21 1.89 -7.95
C ARG A 42 -2.05 3.39 -7.66
N GLY A 43 -2.27 3.83 -6.41
CA GLY A 43 -2.13 5.25 -6.05
C GLY A 43 -0.71 5.77 -6.28
N THR A 44 0.21 5.28 -5.48
CA THR A 44 1.60 5.75 -5.46
C THR A 44 2.38 5.33 -6.70
N GLU A 45 2.26 4.07 -7.13
CA GLU A 45 3.02 3.62 -8.29
C GLU A 45 2.53 4.23 -9.61
N ALA A 46 1.22 4.53 -9.73
CA ALA A 46 0.73 5.30 -10.87
C ALA A 46 1.19 6.77 -10.84
N LEU A 47 1.35 7.37 -9.65
CA LEU A 47 1.94 8.70 -9.52
C LEU A 47 3.39 8.70 -10.01
N VAL A 48 4.19 7.74 -9.55
CA VAL A 48 5.59 7.56 -9.98
C VAL A 48 5.65 7.29 -11.49
N PHE A 49 4.80 6.39 -12.00
CA PHE A 49 4.74 6.04 -13.43
C PHE A 49 4.47 7.27 -14.33
N ARG A 50 3.66 8.20 -13.87
CA ARG A 50 3.39 9.46 -14.59
C ARG A 50 4.45 10.53 -14.41
N GLY A 51 5.46 10.32 -13.54
CA GLY A 51 6.48 11.31 -13.20
C GLY A 51 5.98 12.44 -12.29
N GLY A 52 4.88 12.21 -11.57
CA GLY A 52 4.22 13.22 -10.71
C GLY A 52 4.85 13.38 -9.31
N VAL A 53 6.07 12.89 -9.08
CA VAL A 53 6.78 13.12 -7.82
C VAL A 53 7.42 14.50 -7.86
N PRO A 54 7.08 15.44 -6.95
CA PRO A 54 7.71 16.77 -6.92
C PRO A 54 9.23 16.66 -6.72
N GLU A 55 10.00 17.48 -7.41
CA GLU A 55 11.47 17.46 -7.33
C GLU A 55 11.96 17.60 -5.88
N SER A 56 11.32 18.47 -5.10
CA SER A 56 11.63 18.67 -3.67
C SER A 56 11.44 17.41 -2.81
N GLN A 57 10.73 16.40 -3.32
CA GLN A 57 10.44 15.15 -2.62
C GLN A 57 11.25 13.94 -3.15
N HIS A 58 12.04 14.12 -4.20
CA HIS A 58 12.80 13.01 -4.83
C HIS A 58 13.68 12.26 -3.83
N ALA A 59 14.34 12.95 -2.90
CA ALA A 59 15.19 12.33 -1.89
C ALA A 59 14.37 11.72 -0.73
N THR A 60 13.33 12.44 -0.26
CA THR A 60 12.56 12.07 0.93
C THR A 60 11.60 10.90 0.68
N MET A 61 11.00 10.84 -0.52
CA MET A 61 9.96 9.87 -0.87
C MET A 61 10.50 8.65 -1.64
N ARG A 62 11.78 8.36 -1.51
CA ARG A 62 12.36 7.11 -2.03
C ARG A 62 11.74 5.91 -1.33
N ALA A 63 11.35 4.91 -2.12
CA ALA A 63 10.98 3.62 -1.55
C ALA A 63 12.22 2.87 -1.03
N PRO A 64 12.06 1.98 -0.05
CA PRO A 64 13.13 1.06 0.32
C PRO A 64 13.64 0.28 -0.92
N PHE A 65 14.95 0.09 -1.02
CA PHE A 65 15.61 -0.61 -2.14
C PHE A 65 15.30 -0.03 -3.53
N GLN A 66 14.84 1.21 -3.60
CA GLN A 66 14.75 1.92 -4.87
C GLN A 66 16.14 2.10 -5.49
N GLU A 67 16.28 1.76 -6.74
CA GLU A 67 17.47 2.07 -7.54
C GLU A 67 17.13 3.13 -8.60
N GLY A 68 18.12 3.94 -8.95
CA GLY A 68 17.89 5.11 -9.81
C GLY A 68 17.13 6.23 -9.11
N ASP A 69 16.77 7.26 -9.86
CA ASP A 69 16.18 8.47 -9.32
C ASP A 69 14.90 8.88 -10.10
N PHE A 70 13.99 9.57 -9.42
CA PHE A 70 12.84 10.17 -10.06
C PHE A 70 13.26 11.29 -11.03
N PRO A 71 12.54 11.49 -12.15
CA PRO A 71 11.37 10.71 -12.59
C PRO A 71 11.72 9.43 -13.35
N GLY A 72 13.01 9.14 -13.54
CA GLY A 72 13.51 7.94 -14.21
C GLY A 72 14.90 8.14 -14.84
N PRO A 73 15.65 7.04 -15.13
CA PRO A 73 15.30 5.64 -14.87
C PRO A 73 15.22 5.29 -13.41
N VAL A 74 14.15 4.61 -12.99
CA VAL A 74 13.96 4.21 -11.60
C VAL A 74 13.35 2.80 -11.49
N LYS A 75 13.91 1.98 -10.59
CA LYS A 75 13.33 0.71 -10.16
C LYS A 75 12.50 0.99 -8.91
N TYR A 76 11.17 0.88 -9.03
CA TYR A 76 10.23 1.27 -7.97
C TYR A 76 9.20 0.18 -7.71
N GLY A 77 8.65 0.16 -6.53
CA GLY A 77 7.69 -0.80 -6.02
C GLY A 77 8.06 -1.19 -4.59
N TYR A 78 7.13 -1.77 -3.84
CA TYR A 78 7.36 -2.08 -2.42
C TYR A 78 6.41 -3.14 -1.83
N LEU A 79 5.65 -3.85 -2.65
CA LEU A 79 4.75 -4.91 -2.19
C LEU A 79 5.22 -6.26 -2.75
N ASN A 80 6.25 -6.84 -2.13
CA ASN A 80 6.87 -8.06 -2.62
C ASN A 80 6.78 -9.17 -1.58
N VAL A 81 6.34 -10.35 -2.01
CA VAL A 81 6.30 -11.58 -1.22
C VAL A 81 7.12 -12.65 -1.92
N GLY A 82 8.02 -13.29 -1.21
CA GLY A 82 8.90 -14.29 -1.78
C GLY A 82 9.26 -15.41 -0.81
N LEU A 83 9.96 -16.38 -1.34
CA LEU A 83 10.52 -17.52 -0.61
C LEU A 83 12.00 -17.28 -0.35
N VAL A 84 12.47 -17.46 0.86
CA VAL A 84 13.90 -17.40 1.19
C VAL A 84 14.56 -18.67 0.72
N GLU A 85 15.52 -18.56 -0.23
CA GLU A 85 16.25 -19.69 -0.80
C GLU A 85 17.63 -19.88 -0.18
N ALA A 86 18.24 -18.80 0.33
CA ALA A 86 19.52 -18.86 1.03
C ALA A 86 19.63 -17.75 2.09
N GLY A 87 20.44 -17.98 3.13
CA GLY A 87 20.65 -17.04 4.23
C GLY A 87 20.69 -17.74 5.59
N PRO A 88 20.31 -17.06 6.69
CA PRO A 88 20.19 -17.66 8.01
C PRO A 88 19.26 -18.88 7.99
N VAL A 89 19.66 -19.96 8.68
CA VAL A 89 19.01 -21.27 8.60
C VAL A 89 17.55 -21.26 9.05
N ASP A 90 17.17 -20.39 9.97
CA ASP A 90 15.83 -20.21 10.49
C ASP A 90 14.88 -19.48 9.51
N LEU A 91 15.44 -18.84 8.49
CA LEU A 91 14.68 -18.16 7.44
C LEU A 91 14.57 -18.98 6.16
N ILE A 92 15.47 -19.93 5.89
CA ILE A 92 15.44 -20.75 4.67
C ILE A 92 14.09 -21.51 4.58
N GLY A 93 13.44 -21.42 3.40
CA GLY A 93 12.15 -22.02 3.14
C GLY A 93 10.95 -21.25 3.72
N ARG A 94 11.18 -20.12 4.40
CA ARG A 94 10.09 -19.27 4.90
C ARG A 94 9.58 -18.34 3.80
N THR A 95 8.26 -18.17 3.76
CA THR A 95 7.63 -17.08 2.99
C THR A 95 7.82 -15.77 3.74
N VAL A 96 8.28 -14.74 3.04
CA VAL A 96 8.57 -13.43 3.63
C VAL A 96 7.95 -12.30 2.81
N PHE A 97 7.58 -11.21 3.48
CA PHE A 97 7.26 -9.92 2.87
C PHE A 97 8.49 -9.00 2.94
N CYS A 98 8.74 -8.27 1.87
CA CYS A 98 9.75 -7.22 1.82
C CYS A 98 9.22 -6.00 1.08
N LEU A 99 9.56 -4.81 1.55
CA LEU A 99 9.32 -3.55 0.84
C LEU A 99 10.30 -3.43 -0.34
N TYR A 100 10.19 -4.34 -1.30
CA TYR A 100 11.11 -4.47 -2.43
C TYR A 100 10.39 -4.24 -3.77
N PRO A 101 11.07 -3.62 -4.77
CA PRO A 101 10.53 -3.45 -6.11
C PRO A 101 10.14 -4.75 -6.81
N HIS A 102 9.45 -4.64 -7.95
CA HIS A 102 9.06 -5.77 -8.79
C HIS A 102 10.29 -6.38 -9.46
N GLN A 103 10.77 -7.50 -8.93
CA GLN A 103 11.96 -8.22 -9.39
C GLN A 103 11.81 -9.70 -9.10
N THR A 104 12.34 -10.57 -9.98
CA THR A 104 12.18 -12.03 -9.88
C THR A 104 12.89 -12.65 -8.67
N ALA A 105 14.06 -12.14 -8.31
CA ALA A 105 14.80 -12.53 -7.12
C ALA A 105 15.72 -11.39 -6.68
N TYR A 106 16.04 -11.32 -5.38
CA TYR A 106 16.88 -10.26 -4.82
C TYR A 106 17.60 -10.70 -3.55
N VAL A 107 18.65 -9.98 -3.20
CA VAL A 107 19.41 -10.16 -1.96
C VAL A 107 19.23 -8.90 -1.10
N VAL A 108 18.87 -9.10 0.17
CA VAL A 108 18.68 -8.01 1.14
C VAL A 108 19.17 -8.44 2.53
N PRO A 109 19.45 -7.50 3.45
CA PRO A 109 19.65 -7.82 4.85
C PRO A 109 18.49 -8.63 5.43
N ALA A 110 18.76 -9.62 6.25
CA ALA A 110 17.75 -10.49 6.85
C ALA A 110 16.72 -9.70 7.70
N GLU A 111 17.12 -8.57 8.26
CA GLU A 111 16.25 -7.66 9.00
C GLU A 111 15.26 -6.87 8.12
N ALA A 112 15.47 -6.83 6.81
CA ALA A 112 14.58 -6.17 5.87
C ALA A 112 13.37 -7.02 5.48
N VAL A 113 13.37 -8.29 5.80
CA VAL A 113 12.26 -9.19 5.54
C VAL A 113 11.45 -9.46 6.80
N THR A 114 10.14 -9.62 6.63
CA THR A 114 9.23 -10.04 7.71
C THR A 114 8.59 -11.36 7.34
N VAL A 115 8.73 -12.37 8.21
CA VAL A 115 8.13 -13.70 7.98
C VAL A 115 6.61 -13.57 7.93
N VAL A 116 6.02 -14.10 6.86
CA VAL A 116 4.57 -14.18 6.69
C VAL A 116 4.05 -15.30 7.61
N PRO A 117 3.01 -15.04 8.44
CA PRO A 117 2.39 -16.07 9.25
C PRO A 117 1.86 -17.24 8.40
N ASP A 118 1.91 -18.45 8.93
CA ASP A 118 1.56 -19.67 8.17
C ASP A 118 0.07 -19.72 7.75
N ASP A 119 -0.80 -18.99 8.43
CA ASP A 119 -2.23 -18.83 8.13
C ASP A 119 -2.53 -17.68 7.14
N VAL A 120 -1.51 -16.97 6.65
CA VAL A 120 -1.63 -15.91 5.65
C VAL A 120 -1.10 -16.40 4.30
N PRO A 121 -1.95 -16.55 3.28
CA PRO A 121 -1.49 -16.91 1.94
C PRO A 121 -0.56 -15.85 1.35
N ALA A 122 0.48 -16.26 0.62
CA ALA A 122 1.44 -15.36 -0.01
C ALA A 122 0.74 -14.28 -0.86
N ARG A 123 -0.30 -14.66 -1.61
CA ARG A 123 -1.08 -13.73 -2.44
C ARG A 123 -1.74 -12.62 -1.61
N ARG A 124 -2.26 -12.94 -0.40
CA ARG A 124 -2.87 -11.94 0.50
C ARG A 124 -1.80 -11.11 1.20
N ALA A 125 -0.63 -11.69 1.47
CA ALA A 125 0.46 -11.00 2.14
C ALA A 125 0.99 -9.79 1.36
N VAL A 126 0.75 -9.67 0.03
CA VAL A 126 1.11 -8.46 -0.75
C VAL A 126 0.41 -7.20 -0.24
N LEU A 127 -0.73 -7.36 0.44
CA LEU A 127 -1.46 -6.24 1.03
C LEU A 127 -0.80 -5.67 2.31
N ALA A 128 0.30 -6.29 2.78
CA ALA A 128 0.93 -5.89 4.05
C ALA A 128 1.31 -4.41 4.09
N GLY A 129 1.82 -3.84 3.00
CA GLY A 129 2.14 -2.40 2.95
C GLY A 129 0.91 -1.48 3.06
N ALA A 130 -0.24 -1.89 2.49
CA ALA A 130 -1.49 -1.13 2.62
C ALA A 130 -2.07 -1.26 4.04
N VAL A 131 -2.05 -2.47 4.60
CA VAL A 131 -2.53 -2.70 5.97
C VAL A 131 -1.60 -2.05 7.00
N GLU A 132 -0.28 -2.03 6.76
CA GLU A 132 0.68 -1.29 7.57
C GLU A 132 0.38 0.22 7.58
N THR A 133 0.05 0.78 6.42
CA THR A 133 -0.39 2.17 6.28
C THR A 133 -1.67 2.42 7.10
N ALA A 134 -2.65 1.52 7.00
CA ALA A 134 -3.88 1.61 7.78
C ALA A 134 -3.62 1.51 9.30
N VAL A 135 -2.77 0.59 9.75
CA VAL A 135 -2.37 0.47 11.17
C VAL A 135 -1.73 1.77 11.65
N ASN A 136 -0.82 2.36 10.88
CA ASN A 136 -0.18 3.63 11.25
C ASN A 136 -1.21 4.77 11.36
N ALA A 137 -2.16 4.84 10.42
CA ALA A 137 -3.21 5.85 10.42
C ALA A 137 -4.14 5.72 11.67
N LEU A 138 -4.51 4.48 12.05
CA LEU A 138 -5.26 4.24 13.27
C LEU A 138 -4.46 4.63 14.52
N TRP A 139 -3.15 4.38 14.52
CA TRP A 139 -2.29 4.82 15.62
C TRP A 139 -2.20 6.34 15.73
N ASP A 140 -2.20 7.08 14.61
CA ASP A 140 -2.20 8.54 14.60
C ASP A 140 -3.55 9.12 15.04
N ALA A 141 -4.65 8.59 14.49
CA ALA A 141 -6.01 9.07 14.75
C ALA A 141 -6.55 8.68 16.14
N ARG A 142 -6.11 7.54 16.69
CA ARG A 142 -6.54 7.01 18.01
C ARG A 142 -8.04 6.83 18.14
N PRO A 143 -8.70 6.05 17.26
CA PRO A 143 -10.13 5.83 17.36
C PRO A 143 -10.51 5.22 18.71
N LEU A 144 -11.65 5.63 19.24
CA LEU A 144 -12.20 5.14 20.49
C LEU A 144 -13.39 4.20 20.24
N LEU A 145 -13.76 3.45 21.28
CA LEU A 145 -14.95 2.60 21.24
C LEU A 145 -16.20 3.45 21.00
N GLY A 146 -17.00 3.04 20.04
CA GLY A 146 -18.27 3.71 19.73
C GLY A 146 -18.18 4.91 18.78
N ASP A 147 -16.98 5.29 18.31
CA ASP A 147 -16.80 6.40 17.38
C ASP A 147 -17.64 6.21 16.08
N ARG A 148 -18.15 7.33 15.59
CA ARG A 148 -18.74 7.45 14.24
C ARG A 148 -17.65 7.92 13.30
N VAL A 149 -17.30 7.08 12.33
CA VAL A 149 -16.11 7.29 11.50
C VAL A 149 -16.48 7.26 10.02
N ALA A 150 -15.97 8.20 9.23
CA ALA A 150 -15.96 8.07 7.79
C ALA A 150 -14.54 7.76 7.25
N VAL A 151 -14.53 6.99 6.16
CA VAL A 151 -13.35 6.79 5.33
C VAL A 151 -13.67 7.27 3.92
N VAL A 152 -13.11 8.41 3.52
CA VAL A 152 -13.31 9.01 2.20
C VAL A 152 -12.29 8.49 1.21
N GLY A 153 -12.76 7.69 0.26
CA GLY A 153 -11.95 6.98 -0.72
C GLY A 153 -11.94 5.47 -0.48
N ALA A 154 -12.65 4.71 -1.34
CA ALA A 154 -12.74 3.25 -1.30
C ALA A 154 -11.66 2.56 -2.15
N GLY A 155 -10.42 3.07 -2.09
CA GLY A 155 -9.23 2.44 -2.63
C GLY A 155 -8.67 1.36 -1.69
N MET A 156 -7.56 0.71 -2.09
CA MET A 156 -6.90 -0.34 -1.31
C MET A 156 -6.59 0.11 0.13
N VAL A 157 -6.03 1.31 0.31
CA VAL A 157 -5.67 1.84 1.65
C VAL A 157 -6.93 2.21 2.45
N GLY A 158 -7.88 2.94 1.84
CA GLY A 158 -9.11 3.36 2.54
C GLY A 158 -9.94 2.17 3.01
N LEU A 159 -10.10 1.15 2.16
CA LEU A 159 -10.80 -0.08 2.54
C LEU A 159 -10.05 -0.88 3.61
N SER A 160 -8.70 -0.86 3.59
CA SER A 160 -7.91 -1.45 4.69
C SER A 160 -8.17 -0.72 6.03
N VAL A 161 -8.23 0.61 6.01
CA VAL A 161 -8.60 1.42 7.19
C VAL A 161 -10.01 1.05 7.66
N ALA A 162 -10.99 1.01 6.74
CA ALA A 162 -12.37 0.67 7.07
C ALA A 162 -12.47 -0.72 7.71
N ARG A 163 -11.80 -1.73 7.14
CA ARG A 163 -11.80 -3.11 7.68
C ARG A 163 -11.24 -3.18 9.10
N LEU A 164 -10.14 -2.47 9.37
CA LEU A 164 -9.57 -2.45 10.73
C LEU A 164 -10.48 -1.72 11.72
N LEU A 165 -11.13 -0.64 11.30
CA LEU A 165 -12.06 0.13 12.14
C LEU A 165 -13.33 -0.66 12.50
N THR A 166 -13.88 -1.47 11.59
CA THR A 166 -15.05 -2.31 11.86
C THR A 166 -14.79 -3.39 12.90
N GLY A 167 -13.52 -3.71 13.17
CA GLY A 167 -13.11 -4.56 14.29
C GLY A 167 -13.15 -3.89 15.68
N LEU A 168 -13.37 -2.57 15.76
CA LEU A 168 -13.46 -1.86 17.02
C LEU A 168 -14.88 -1.93 17.57
N PRO A 169 -15.08 -2.41 18.82
CA PRO A 169 -16.41 -2.54 19.39
C PRO A 169 -17.22 -1.24 19.38
N GLY A 170 -18.42 -1.28 18.79
CA GLY A 170 -19.34 -0.16 18.75
C GLY A 170 -19.01 0.92 17.71
N ALA A 171 -17.88 0.85 17.01
CA ALA A 171 -17.56 1.81 15.95
C ALA A 171 -18.57 1.71 14.81
N LYS A 172 -19.03 2.85 14.31
CA LYS A 172 -19.92 2.96 13.14
C LYS A 172 -19.10 3.53 11.99
N VAL A 173 -18.76 2.67 11.02
CA VAL A 173 -17.88 3.02 9.92
C VAL A 173 -18.68 3.21 8.64
N THR A 174 -18.50 4.37 7.98
CA THR A 174 -19.07 4.66 6.67
C THR A 174 -17.94 4.89 5.66
N VAL A 175 -17.91 4.10 4.60
CA VAL A 175 -17.02 4.34 3.44
C VAL A 175 -17.72 5.31 2.50
N VAL A 176 -17.03 6.36 2.10
CA VAL A 176 -17.57 7.40 1.20
C VAL A 176 -16.79 7.39 -0.11
N ASP A 177 -17.46 7.12 -1.23
CA ASP A 177 -16.85 7.13 -2.54
C ASP A 177 -17.84 7.54 -3.64
N THR A 178 -17.31 8.01 -4.76
CA THR A 178 -18.11 8.32 -5.97
C THR A 178 -18.41 7.06 -6.78
N ASP A 179 -17.59 6.02 -6.67
CA ASP A 179 -17.74 4.75 -7.35
C ASP A 179 -18.66 3.81 -6.56
N VAL A 180 -19.96 3.79 -6.96
CA VAL A 180 -20.98 2.93 -6.31
C VAL A 180 -20.68 1.44 -6.39
N THR A 181 -19.81 0.99 -7.29
CA THR A 181 -19.40 -0.42 -7.37
C THR A 181 -18.61 -0.88 -6.15
N ARG A 182 -18.17 0.06 -5.30
CA ARG A 182 -17.46 -0.20 -4.04
C ARG A 182 -18.40 -0.52 -2.87
N ALA A 183 -19.73 -0.32 -3.03
CA ALA A 183 -20.70 -0.51 -1.95
C ALA A 183 -20.68 -1.94 -1.40
N GLU A 184 -20.78 -2.95 -2.28
CA GLU A 184 -20.75 -4.36 -1.87
C GLU A 184 -19.50 -4.73 -1.09
N LEU A 185 -18.34 -4.17 -1.48
CA LEU A 185 -17.08 -4.42 -0.80
C LEU A 185 -17.01 -3.74 0.58
N ALA A 186 -17.51 -2.51 0.69
CA ALA A 186 -17.62 -1.82 1.98
C ALA A 186 -18.51 -2.59 2.95
N GLU A 187 -19.67 -3.07 2.47
CA GLU A 187 -20.59 -3.89 3.25
C GLU A 187 -19.98 -5.25 3.66
N ALA A 188 -19.27 -5.90 2.76
CA ALA A 188 -18.54 -7.14 3.07
C ALA A 188 -17.47 -6.94 4.15
N PHE A 189 -16.93 -5.72 4.27
CA PHE A 189 -16.00 -5.35 5.35
C PHE A 189 -16.72 -4.92 6.64
N GLY A 190 -18.05 -4.92 6.66
CA GLY A 190 -18.85 -4.54 7.82
C GLY A 190 -19.05 -3.03 7.97
N ALA A 191 -18.75 -2.24 6.94
CA ALA A 191 -18.97 -0.81 6.90
C ALA A 191 -20.21 -0.46 6.08
N SER A 192 -20.86 0.67 6.38
CA SER A 192 -21.87 1.25 5.49
C SER A 192 -21.17 1.92 4.29
N PHE A 193 -21.90 2.08 3.18
CA PHE A 193 -21.45 2.87 2.03
C PHE A 193 -22.33 4.08 1.84
N ALA A 194 -21.73 5.20 1.43
CA ALA A 194 -22.45 6.41 1.04
C ALA A 194 -21.76 7.13 -0.12
N ARG A 195 -22.52 7.85 -0.94
CA ARG A 195 -21.95 8.81 -1.89
C ARG A 195 -21.58 10.12 -1.16
N PRO A 196 -20.67 10.94 -1.69
CA PRO A 196 -20.50 12.30 -1.23
C PRO A 196 -21.86 13.04 -1.23
N GLY A 197 -22.18 13.71 -0.12
CA GLY A 197 -23.47 14.38 0.08
C GLY A 197 -24.60 13.50 0.67
N GLU A 198 -24.42 12.19 0.73
CA GLU A 198 -25.34 11.25 1.37
C GLU A 198 -24.77 10.67 2.68
N ALA A 199 -23.49 10.90 2.94
CA ALA A 199 -22.81 10.43 4.13
C ALA A 199 -23.32 11.15 5.39
N PRO A 200 -23.34 10.45 6.56
CA PRO A 200 -23.67 11.11 7.82
C PRO A 200 -22.62 12.18 8.15
N ASP A 201 -23.04 13.28 8.72
CA ASP A 201 -22.20 14.36 9.22
C ASP A 201 -22.03 14.29 10.74
N ASP A 202 -21.36 15.29 11.31
CA ASP A 202 -21.06 15.41 12.74
C ASP A 202 -20.31 14.18 13.29
N LEU A 203 -19.31 13.72 12.51
CA LEU A 203 -18.53 12.53 12.80
C LEU A 203 -17.35 12.80 13.73
N ASP A 204 -17.03 11.82 14.55
CA ASP A 204 -15.96 11.90 15.54
C ASP A 204 -14.56 11.84 14.87
N LEU A 205 -14.41 11.03 13.81
CA LEU A 205 -13.18 10.89 13.04
C LEU A 205 -13.47 10.76 11.54
N VAL A 206 -12.58 11.33 10.72
CA VAL A 206 -12.61 11.12 9.27
C VAL A 206 -11.21 10.81 8.77
N PHE A 207 -11.09 9.70 8.02
CA PHE A 207 -9.89 9.35 7.27
C PHE A 207 -10.08 9.72 5.81
N HIS A 208 -9.06 10.32 5.20
CA HIS A 208 -9.07 10.65 3.79
C HIS A 208 -7.99 9.84 3.05
N ALA A 209 -8.40 9.11 2.02
CA ALA A 209 -7.55 8.24 1.20
C ALA A 209 -7.90 8.29 -0.30
N SER A 210 -8.63 9.33 -0.74
CA SER A 210 -9.06 9.44 -2.14
C SER A 210 -8.01 10.04 -3.08
N GLY A 211 -7.03 10.77 -2.53
CA GLY A 211 -6.02 11.49 -3.31
C GLY A 211 -6.56 12.68 -4.10
N THR A 212 -7.73 13.23 -3.73
CA THR A 212 -8.37 14.33 -4.46
C THR A 212 -8.74 15.50 -3.54
N ALA A 213 -8.65 16.73 -4.06
CA ALA A 213 -9.10 17.94 -3.34
C ALA A 213 -10.60 17.85 -2.96
N ALA A 214 -11.44 17.36 -3.87
CA ALA A 214 -12.87 17.20 -3.62
C ALA A 214 -13.15 16.22 -2.47
N GLY A 215 -12.41 15.09 -2.41
CA GLY A 215 -12.54 14.12 -1.31
C GLY A 215 -12.06 14.70 0.02
N LEU A 216 -10.98 15.48 0.02
CA LEU A 216 -10.51 16.15 1.24
C LEU A 216 -11.52 17.21 1.73
N GLN A 217 -12.17 17.94 0.81
CA GLN A 217 -13.25 18.85 1.19
C GLN A 217 -14.43 18.10 1.82
N VAL A 218 -14.87 16.99 1.20
CA VAL A 218 -15.91 16.12 1.79
C VAL A 218 -15.50 15.65 3.18
N ALA A 219 -14.24 15.22 3.36
CA ALA A 219 -13.75 14.77 4.65
C ALA A 219 -13.84 15.86 5.74
N LEU A 220 -13.55 17.12 5.39
CA LEU A 220 -13.71 18.26 6.30
C LEU A 220 -15.17 18.54 6.63
N ASP A 221 -16.05 18.43 5.63
CA ASP A 221 -17.48 18.77 5.79
C ASP A 221 -18.23 17.76 6.68
N LEU A 222 -17.73 16.52 6.76
CA LEU A 222 -18.32 15.45 7.59
C LEU A 222 -17.93 15.53 9.09
N LEU A 223 -16.89 16.28 9.46
CA LEU A 223 -16.38 16.32 10.84
C LEU A 223 -17.30 17.06 11.79
N ALA A 224 -17.40 16.59 13.03
CA ALA A 224 -17.88 17.36 14.17
C ALA A 224 -16.93 18.53 14.49
N ALA A 225 -17.38 19.46 15.35
CA ALA A 225 -16.54 20.54 15.81
C ALA A 225 -15.28 20.01 16.53
N ASP A 226 -14.16 20.74 16.40
CA ASP A 226 -12.84 20.36 16.92
C ASP A 226 -12.24 19.08 16.29
N GLY A 227 -12.89 18.54 15.23
CA GLY A 227 -12.46 17.33 14.54
C GLY A 227 -11.22 17.53 13.65
N VAL A 228 -10.51 16.44 13.40
CA VAL A 228 -9.30 16.42 12.55
C VAL A 228 -9.43 15.33 11.50
N VAL A 229 -9.27 15.70 10.22
CA VAL A 229 -9.09 14.72 9.14
C VAL A 229 -7.71 14.10 9.26
N THR A 230 -7.66 12.76 9.30
CA THR A 230 -6.41 12.00 9.13
C THR A 230 -6.22 11.74 7.64
N ASP A 231 -5.29 12.47 7.02
CA ASP A 231 -5.04 12.41 5.58
C ASP A 231 -3.90 11.45 5.25
N LEU A 232 -4.22 10.42 4.45
CA LEU A 232 -3.28 9.40 3.97
C LEU A 232 -2.89 9.63 2.50
N SER A 233 -3.41 10.69 1.89
CA SER A 233 -3.23 10.94 0.46
C SER A 233 -1.88 11.58 0.17
N TRP A 234 -1.23 11.10 -0.89
CA TRP A 234 -0.09 11.77 -1.48
C TRP A 234 -0.48 12.36 -2.83
N TYR A 235 -0.59 13.68 -2.89
CA TYR A 235 -1.11 14.40 -4.06
C TYR A 235 -0.05 14.59 -5.16
N GLY A 236 1.23 14.33 -4.84
CA GLY A 236 2.33 14.57 -5.78
C GLY A 236 2.50 16.05 -6.08
N ASP A 237 2.61 16.38 -7.36
CA ASP A 237 2.75 17.74 -7.88
C ASP A 237 1.39 18.48 -8.07
N MET A 238 0.29 17.84 -7.70
CA MET A 238 -1.05 18.41 -7.85
C MET A 238 -1.37 19.40 -6.73
N PRO A 239 -1.76 20.67 -7.05
CA PRO A 239 -2.26 21.60 -6.05
C PRO A 239 -3.60 21.14 -5.48
N VAL A 240 -3.82 21.38 -4.18
CA VAL A 240 -5.06 21.03 -3.48
C VAL A 240 -5.77 22.31 -3.06
N GLU A 241 -6.90 22.61 -3.69
CA GLU A 241 -7.74 23.76 -3.38
C GLU A 241 -8.87 23.35 -2.43
N LEU A 242 -9.06 24.09 -1.32
CA LEU A 242 -10.06 23.85 -0.30
C LEU A 242 -10.85 25.12 0.03
N ASN A 243 -12.14 24.94 0.29
CA ASN A 243 -12.99 26.02 0.80
C ASN A 243 -12.88 26.09 2.33
N LEU A 244 -11.87 26.79 2.83
CA LEU A 244 -11.67 26.99 4.26
C LEU A 244 -12.48 28.16 4.85
N GLY A 245 -13.20 28.93 4.02
CA GLY A 245 -14.07 30.03 4.46
C GLY A 245 -15.38 29.58 5.11
N GLY A 246 -15.75 28.30 4.98
CA GLY A 246 -16.92 27.71 5.60
C GLY A 246 -16.70 27.28 7.06
N ARG A 247 -17.08 26.07 7.40
CA ARG A 247 -17.02 25.53 8.78
C ARG A 247 -15.59 25.32 9.30
N PHE A 248 -14.57 25.26 8.44
CA PHE A 248 -13.19 24.97 8.88
C PHE A 248 -12.75 25.86 10.06
N HIS A 249 -12.92 27.18 9.92
CA HIS A 249 -12.52 28.13 10.97
C HIS A 249 -13.50 28.08 12.16
N SER A 250 -14.79 28.18 11.92
CA SER A 250 -15.79 28.31 13.01
C SER A 250 -15.95 27.04 13.84
N ALA A 251 -15.77 25.87 13.23
CA ALA A 251 -15.81 24.58 13.91
C ALA A 251 -14.40 24.11 14.37
N ARG A 252 -13.34 24.92 14.17
CA ARG A 252 -11.96 24.64 14.59
C ARG A 252 -11.43 23.30 14.06
N LEU A 253 -11.72 23.00 12.78
CA LEU A 253 -11.31 21.76 12.15
C LEU A 253 -9.81 21.76 11.86
N GLY A 254 -9.24 20.57 11.74
CA GLY A 254 -7.84 20.37 11.37
C GLY A 254 -7.64 19.32 10.29
N ILE A 255 -6.48 19.37 9.65
CA ILE A 255 -6.00 18.33 8.73
C ILE A 255 -4.64 17.88 9.26
N ARG A 256 -4.44 16.57 9.39
CA ARG A 256 -3.17 15.97 9.78
C ARG A 256 -2.79 14.87 8.82
N ALA A 257 -1.63 14.98 8.19
CA ALA A 257 -1.08 13.92 7.38
C ALA A 257 -0.65 12.72 8.26
N SER A 258 -0.97 11.52 7.81
CA SER A 258 -0.44 10.25 8.34
C SER A 258 0.40 9.60 7.26
N GLN A 259 1.72 9.50 7.48
CA GLN A 259 2.68 9.03 6.51
C GLN A 259 3.39 7.79 7.07
N VAL A 260 3.36 6.67 6.33
CA VAL A 260 3.81 5.35 6.80
C VAL A 260 5.32 5.21 6.99
N GLY A 261 6.15 6.06 6.34
CA GLY A 261 7.61 6.06 6.56
C GLY A 261 8.02 6.43 7.97
N GLU A 262 7.11 7.06 8.75
CA GLU A 262 7.32 7.40 10.14
C GLU A 262 6.36 6.63 11.06
N ILE A 263 6.86 6.19 12.21
CA ILE A 263 5.98 5.62 13.23
C ILE A 263 5.08 6.71 13.78
N ALA A 264 3.77 6.43 13.83
CA ALA A 264 2.78 7.34 14.40
C ALA A 264 3.23 7.89 15.77
N GLN A 265 3.10 9.21 15.95
CA GLN A 265 3.61 9.91 17.11
C GLN A 265 3.27 9.24 18.47
N PRO A 266 2.05 8.71 18.69
CA PRO A 266 1.70 8.05 19.94
C PRO A 266 2.43 6.74 20.21
N ARG A 267 3.12 6.20 19.22
CA ARG A 267 3.83 4.91 19.29
C ARG A 267 5.35 5.06 19.19
N ARG A 268 5.88 6.25 18.90
CA ARG A 268 7.32 6.52 18.84
C ARG A 268 8.01 6.11 20.14
N GLY A 269 9.16 5.44 20.00
CA GLY A 269 9.92 4.90 21.13
C GLY A 269 9.32 3.66 21.80
N ARG A 270 8.12 3.20 21.37
CA ARG A 270 7.45 2.00 21.91
C ARG A 270 7.22 0.91 20.85
N ARG A 271 7.26 1.27 19.58
CA ARG A 271 7.09 0.37 18.44
C ARG A 271 8.11 0.73 17.36
N THR A 272 8.57 -0.29 16.66
CA THR A 272 9.44 -0.19 15.48
C THR A 272 8.64 -0.38 14.20
N HIS A 273 9.26 -0.12 13.04
CA HIS A 273 8.69 -0.45 11.74
C HIS A 273 8.45 -1.96 11.62
N ALA A 274 9.38 -2.79 12.11
CA ALA A 274 9.22 -4.25 12.13
C ALA A 274 8.03 -4.71 12.98
N ASP A 275 7.80 -4.10 14.17
CA ASP A 275 6.62 -4.40 14.99
C ASP A 275 5.32 -4.07 14.25
N ARG A 276 5.29 -2.95 13.50
CA ARG A 276 4.11 -2.51 12.74
C ARG A 276 3.86 -3.42 11.54
N MET A 277 4.89 -3.76 10.79
CA MET A 277 4.79 -4.70 9.67
C MET A 277 4.33 -6.09 10.14
N ALA A 278 4.91 -6.62 11.21
CA ALA A 278 4.49 -7.88 11.80
C ALA A 278 3.03 -7.84 12.28
N LEU A 279 2.56 -6.70 12.80
CA LEU A 279 1.15 -6.52 13.13
C LEU A 279 0.27 -6.52 11.87
N ALA A 280 0.67 -5.80 10.82
CA ALA A 280 -0.07 -5.75 9.55
C ALA A 280 -0.22 -7.15 8.95
N LEU A 281 0.85 -7.95 8.92
CA LEU A 281 0.79 -9.33 8.45
C LEU A 281 -0.16 -10.20 9.28
N ARG A 282 -0.17 -10.06 10.61
CA ARG A 282 -1.14 -10.80 11.45
C ARG A 282 -2.60 -10.38 11.18
N MET A 283 -2.87 -9.11 10.89
CA MET A 283 -4.23 -8.67 10.51
C MET A 283 -4.69 -9.31 9.20
N LEU A 284 -3.76 -9.65 8.31
CA LEU A 284 -4.05 -10.36 7.06
C LEU A 284 -4.41 -11.84 7.23
N ALA A 285 -4.45 -12.39 8.45
CA ALA A 285 -5.10 -13.69 8.72
C ALA A 285 -6.60 -13.64 8.36
N ASP A 286 -7.22 -12.45 8.40
CA ASP A 286 -8.60 -12.24 8.00
C ASP A 286 -8.80 -12.44 6.48
N PRO A 287 -9.56 -13.47 6.04
CA PRO A 287 -9.77 -13.75 4.62
C PRO A 287 -10.58 -12.69 3.89
N ALA A 288 -11.28 -11.81 4.57
CA ALA A 288 -12.00 -10.70 3.95
C ALA A 288 -11.09 -9.82 3.08
N PHE A 289 -9.81 -9.69 3.43
CA PHE A 289 -8.84 -8.93 2.64
C PHE A 289 -8.61 -9.47 1.22
N ASP A 290 -8.95 -10.72 0.91
CA ASP A 290 -8.84 -11.27 -0.45
C ASP A 290 -9.67 -10.46 -1.46
N ALA A 291 -10.74 -9.82 -1.02
CA ALA A 291 -11.58 -8.95 -1.85
C ALA A 291 -10.87 -7.69 -2.37
N LEU A 292 -9.72 -7.33 -1.80
CA LEU A 292 -8.86 -6.24 -2.32
C LEU A 292 -7.96 -6.68 -3.48
N LEU A 293 -7.81 -7.98 -3.73
CA LEU A 293 -6.98 -8.55 -4.81
C LEU A 293 -7.83 -8.66 -6.09
N THR A 294 -7.90 -7.58 -6.86
CA THR A 294 -8.89 -7.41 -7.93
C THR A 294 -8.34 -7.54 -9.35
N GLY A 295 -7.16 -8.10 -9.52
CA GLY A 295 -6.56 -8.35 -10.83
C GLY A 295 -5.25 -9.09 -10.70
N GLU A 296 -4.83 -9.73 -11.81
CA GLU A 296 -3.59 -10.49 -11.86
C GLU A 296 -3.01 -10.44 -13.28
N SER A 297 -1.68 -10.38 -13.37
CA SER A 297 -0.92 -10.47 -14.62
C SER A 297 0.44 -11.11 -14.38
N GLY A 298 1.03 -11.68 -15.44
CA GLY A 298 2.40 -12.17 -15.39
C GLY A 298 3.42 -11.03 -15.33
N PHE A 299 4.59 -11.30 -14.76
CA PHE A 299 5.67 -10.31 -14.63
C PHE A 299 6.08 -9.70 -15.98
N ASP A 300 6.07 -10.49 -17.05
CA ASP A 300 6.43 -10.04 -18.41
C ASP A 300 5.43 -9.02 -18.98
N GLU A 301 4.20 -9.00 -18.48
CA GLU A 301 3.15 -8.09 -18.90
C GLU A 301 3.19 -6.74 -18.14
N LEU A 302 3.97 -6.68 -17.05
CA LEU A 302 3.98 -5.52 -16.15
C LEU A 302 4.24 -4.18 -16.86
N PRO A 303 5.15 -4.05 -17.85
CA PRO A 303 5.34 -2.80 -18.57
C PRO A 303 4.07 -2.25 -19.23
N GLN A 304 3.24 -3.13 -19.80
CA GLN A 304 1.98 -2.73 -20.44
C GLN A 304 0.85 -2.54 -19.42
N VAL A 305 0.83 -3.36 -18.38
CA VAL A 305 -0.19 -3.31 -17.31
C VAL A 305 -0.08 -2.03 -16.52
N MET A 306 1.14 -1.55 -16.21
CA MET A 306 1.34 -0.29 -15.50
C MET A 306 0.68 0.90 -16.19
N GLY A 307 0.78 1.01 -17.51
CA GLY A 307 0.10 2.07 -18.27
C GLY A 307 -1.43 2.01 -18.15
N LYS A 308 -1.99 0.80 -18.17
CA LYS A 308 -3.45 0.58 -18.02
C LYS A 308 -3.93 0.87 -16.59
N LEU A 309 -3.14 0.51 -15.58
CA LEU A 309 -3.45 0.82 -14.17
C LEU A 309 -3.35 2.33 -13.91
N ALA A 310 -2.31 2.99 -14.44
CA ALA A 310 -2.10 4.42 -14.29
C ALA A 310 -3.17 5.27 -14.98
N SER A 311 -3.70 4.81 -16.13
CA SER A 311 -4.80 5.48 -16.85
C SER A 311 -6.19 5.17 -16.27
N GLY A 312 -6.29 4.18 -15.36
CA GLY A 312 -7.58 3.71 -14.84
C GLY A 312 -8.35 2.79 -15.80
N SER A 313 -7.75 2.39 -16.94
CA SER A 313 -8.39 1.48 -17.90
C SER A 313 -8.60 0.07 -17.33
N ILE A 314 -7.83 -0.30 -16.31
CA ILE A 314 -8.05 -1.49 -15.49
C ILE A 314 -8.50 -1.01 -14.10
N PRO A 315 -9.76 -1.27 -13.70
CA PRO A 315 -10.24 -0.94 -12.37
C PRO A 315 -9.67 -1.94 -11.36
N ALA A 316 -8.55 -1.60 -10.72
CA ALA A 316 -7.94 -2.45 -9.71
C ALA A 316 -7.81 -1.73 -8.36
N LEU A 317 -7.97 -2.48 -7.27
CA LEU A 317 -7.59 -2.07 -5.92
C LEU A 317 -6.13 -2.43 -5.67
N CYS A 318 -5.82 -3.72 -5.58
CA CYS A 318 -4.47 -4.25 -5.66
C CYS A 318 -4.39 -5.20 -6.87
N HIS A 319 -3.55 -4.89 -7.85
CA HIS A 319 -3.27 -5.78 -8.97
C HIS A 319 -2.05 -6.62 -8.63
N THR A 320 -2.21 -7.94 -8.64
CA THR A 320 -1.12 -8.87 -8.32
C THR A 320 -0.31 -9.21 -9.56
N ILE A 321 0.99 -9.34 -9.38
CA ILE A 321 1.93 -9.78 -10.41
C ILE A 321 2.48 -11.14 -10.03
N THR A 322 2.29 -12.13 -10.88
CA THR A 322 2.81 -13.49 -10.70
C THR A 322 4.15 -13.65 -11.41
N TYR A 323 4.99 -14.48 -10.84
CA TYR A 323 6.34 -14.75 -11.34
C TYR A 323 6.45 -16.19 -11.80
N PRO A 324 7.19 -16.48 -12.89
CA PRO A 324 7.41 -17.86 -13.31
C PRO A 324 8.02 -18.66 -12.16
N ALA A 325 7.50 -19.87 -11.92
CA ALA A 325 8.26 -20.84 -11.14
C ALA A 325 9.55 -21.12 -11.93
N ASP A 326 10.71 -21.07 -11.28
CA ASP A 326 11.95 -21.48 -11.97
C ASP A 326 11.72 -22.87 -12.57
N SER A 327 11.92 -22.99 -13.87
CA SER A 327 12.00 -24.26 -14.58
C SER A 327 13.32 -24.95 -14.18
N ALA A 328 13.38 -25.44 -12.95
CA ALA A 328 14.50 -26.28 -12.49
C ALA A 328 14.50 -27.68 -13.14
N ASP A 329 13.51 -27.99 -13.99
CA ASP A 329 13.33 -29.30 -14.60
C ASP A 329 13.69 -29.43 -16.09
N ASP A 330 14.26 -28.41 -16.72
CA ASP A 330 14.61 -28.49 -18.16
C ASP A 330 16.10 -28.81 -18.45
N ALA A 331 16.85 -29.30 -17.45
CA ALA A 331 18.25 -29.71 -17.58
C ALA A 331 18.46 -31.24 -17.52
N GLY A 332 17.42 -32.03 -17.71
CA GLY A 332 17.47 -33.47 -17.48
C GLY A 332 17.01 -34.38 -18.63
N GLU A 333 16.92 -33.88 -19.89
CA GLU A 333 16.73 -34.79 -21.05
C GLU A 333 17.30 -34.18 -22.34
N ARG A 334 18.62 -34.31 -22.53
CA ARG A 334 19.27 -34.50 -23.85
C ARG A 334 20.62 -35.18 -23.70
#